data_03c9e0a80ef8213cd1986f77d00a7dfe
#
_entry.id   03c9e0a80ef8213cd1986f77d00a7dfe
#
_cell.length_a   1.000
_cell.length_b   1.000
_cell.length_c   1.000
_cell.angle_alpha   90.00
_cell.angle_beta   90.00
_cell.angle_gamma   90.00
#
_symmetry.space_group_name_H-M   'P 1'
#
loop_
_entity.id
_entity.type
_entity.pdbx_description
1 polymer ?
#
loop_
_entity_poly.entity_id
_entity_poly.type
_entity_poly.pdbx_seq_one_letter_code
_entity_poly.pdbx_strand_id
1 'polypeptide(L)'
;VSKGTVNNIAMVKATVQYPVMEHFYTLQGEGFHTGKAAYFIRLGGCDVGCVWCDVKDSWDAEKHPKMSVQGIVTIASAHPGRIAVITGGEPAMHDLNPLCDALHEADFKVHIETSGAHLLSGKLDWVTLSPKKFKAPLEENMSAASELKIVLYNKSDFAWAELYAEKVGPDCRLYLQPEWSKKEKIVPQIIEYIQEHPQWQLSLQTHKYINIP
;
A
#
# COMPACT_ATOMS: atom_id res chain seq x y z
N VAL A 1 21.18 -20.75 29.46
CA VAL A 1 20.13 -21.27 28.55
C VAL A 1 19.48 -20.10 27.82
N SER A 2 20.12 -19.42 26.85
CA SER A 2 19.44 -18.44 26.00
C SER A 2 20.09 -18.21 24.64
N LYS A 3 20.95 -19.10 24.17
CA LYS A 3 21.57 -18.98 22.83
C LYS A 3 20.76 -19.64 21.70
N GLY A 4 19.74 -20.44 22.02
CA GLY A 4 18.98 -21.20 21.01
C GLY A 4 17.86 -20.38 20.32
N THR A 5 17.25 -19.44 21.02
CA THR A 5 16.06 -18.73 20.51
C THR A 5 16.44 -17.64 19.50
N VAL A 6 17.53 -16.93 19.73
CA VAL A 6 18.00 -15.85 18.84
C VAL A 6 18.47 -16.41 17.49
N ASN A 7 19.18 -17.56 17.50
CA ASN A 7 19.63 -18.21 16.26
C ASN A 7 18.47 -18.78 15.43
N ASN A 8 17.39 -19.26 16.05
CA ASN A 8 16.24 -19.77 15.32
C ASN A 8 15.44 -18.65 14.62
N ILE A 9 15.28 -17.49 15.27
CA ILE A 9 14.56 -16.35 14.66
C ILE A 9 15.35 -15.82 13.46
N ALA A 10 16.68 -15.68 13.59
CA ALA A 10 17.53 -15.23 12.48
C ALA A 10 17.56 -16.23 11.31
N MET A 11 17.56 -17.54 11.58
CA MET A 11 17.49 -18.56 10.52
C MET A 11 16.14 -18.58 9.82
N VAL A 12 15.03 -18.41 10.53
CA VAL A 12 13.68 -18.37 9.93
C VAL A 12 13.56 -17.15 9.01
N LYS A 13 14.03 -15.97 9.45
CA LYS A 13 14.02 -14.74 8.62
C LYS A 13 14.86 -14.89 7.35
N ALA A 14 15.96 -15.63 7.38
CA ALA A 14 16.80 -15.86 6.20
C ALA A 14 16.19 -16.82 5.15
N THR A 15 15.18 -17.61 5.53
CA THR A 15 14.53 -18.59 4.64
C THR A 15 13.25 -18.07 4.00
N VAL A 16 12.59 -17.05 4.57
CA VAL A 16 11.37 -16.49 4.02
C VAL A 16 11.70 -15.63 2.79
N GLN A 17 10.99 -15.90 1.70
CA GLN A 17 11.13 -15.18 0.44
C GLN A 17 9.78 -14.67 -0.06
N TYR A 18 9.81 -13.52 -0.73
CA TYR A 18 8.64 -12.93 -1.37
C TYR A 18 8.85 -12.82 -2.88
N PRO A 19 7.80 -13.00 -3.68
CA PRO A 19 7.85 -12.67 -5.10
C PRO A 19 7.89 -11.14 -5.23
N VAL A 20 9.03 -10.59 -5.62
CA VAL A 20 9.21 -9.13 -5.77
C VAL A 20 9.19 -8.79 -7.25
N MET A 21 8.13 -8.13 -7.69
CA MET A 21 7.99 -7.67 -9.07
C MET A 21 8.99 -6.58 -9.38
N GLU A 22 9.06 -5.58 -8.49
CA GLU A 22 10.00 -4.46 -8.59
C GLU A 22 10.25 -3.85 -7.21
N HIS A 23 11.33 -3.13 -7.08
CA HIS A 23 11.64 -2.35 -5.90
C HIS A 23 12.52 -1.14 -6.29
N PHE A 24 12.27 -0.01 -5.68
CA PHE A 24 12.96 1.23 -6.03
C PHE A 24 12.87 2.26 -4.91
N TYR A 25 13.82 3.20 -4.89
CA TYR A 25 13.82 4.34 -3.99
C TYR A 25 13.38 5.59 -4.75
N THR A 26 12.29 6.22 -4.30
CA THR A 26 11.68 7.38 -4.93
C THR A 26 10.91 8.22 -3.91
N LEU A 27 10.01 9.09 -4.38
CA LEU A 27 9.08 9.83 -3.54
C LEU A 27 7.71 9.12 -3.53
N GLN A 28 7.06 9.06 -2.35
CA GLN A 28 5.64 8.70 -2.30
C GLN A 28 4.84 9.72 -3.12
N GLY A 29 4.09 9.22 -4.10
CA GLY A 29 3.33 10.05 -5.04
C GLY A 29 1.87 10.24 -4.69
N GLU A 30 1.36 9.59 -3.60
CA GLU A 30 -0.07 9.54 -3.29
C GLU A 30 -0.33 9.73 -1.79
N GLY A 31 -1.55 10.18 -1.45
CA GLY A 31 -2.04 10.25 -0.08
C GLY A 31 -1.27 11.19 0.84
N PHE A 32 -1.35 10.91 2.13
CA PHE A 32 -0.80 11.77 3.18
C PHE A 32 0.72 11.95 3.12
N HIS A 33 1.42 10.94 2.67
CA HIS A 33 2.88 10.97 2.62
C HIS A 33 3.47 11.45 1.28
N THR A 34 2.64 12.02 0.40
CA THR A 34 3.09 12.59 -0.88
C THR A 34 4.32 13.49 -0.70
N GLY A 35 5.33 13.28 -1.53
CA GLY A 35 6.59 14.02 -1.53
C GLY A 35 7.65 13.49 -0.56
N LYS A 36 7.33 12.52 0.31
CA LYS A 36 8.33 11.91 1.20
C LYS A 36 9.13 10.84 0.48
N ALA A 37 10.45 10.85 0.71
CA ALA A 37 11.34 9.82 0.20
C ALA A 37 11.02 8.45 0.84
N ALA A 38 10.83 7.42 0.03
CA ALA A 38 10.45 6.08 0.47
C ALA A 38 11.06 5.01 -0.43
N TYR A 39 11.29 3.84 0.15
CA TYR A 39 11.67 2.64 -0.58
C TYR A 39 10.45 1.77 -0.82
N PHE A 40 10.11 1.58 -2.09
CA PHE A 40 8.96 0.78 -2.50
C PHE A 40 9.37 -0.68 -2.73
N ILE A 41 8.52 -1.59 -2.25
CA ILE A 41 8.65 -3.04 -2.41
C ILE A 41 7.32 -3.52 -2.98
N ARG A 42 7.29 -3.76 -4.29
CA ARG A 42 6.10 -4.25 -5.00
C ARG A 42 6.12 -5.77 -5.08
N LEU A 43 5.22 -6.40 -4.33
CA LEU A 43 5.07 -7.86 -4.30
C LEU A 43 4.17 -8.33 -5.46
N GLY A 44 4.50 -9.48 -6.02
CA GLY A 44 3.64 -10.21 -6.96
C GLY A 44 2.55 -10.99 -6.24
N GLY A 45 1.45 -11.23 -6.94
CA GLY A 45 0.24 -11.90 -6.46
C GLY A 45 -0.90 -10.94 -6.21
N CYS A 46 -2.03 -11.12 -6.93
CA CYS A 46 -3.26 -10.37 -6.72
C CYS A 46 -4.46 -11.16 -7.21
N ASP A 47 -5.47 -11.29 -6.37
CA ASP A 47 -6.75 -11.95 -6.68
C ASP A 47 -7.94 -10.99 -6.67
N VAL A 48 -7.68 -9.67 -6.63
CA VAL A 48 -8.74 -8.64 -6.57
C VAL A 48 -9.40 -8.41 -7.93
N GLY A 49 -8.65 -8.51 -9.04
CA GLY A 49 -9.20 -8.52 -10.39
C GLY A 49 -9.68 -7.16 -10.92
N CYS A 50 -9.06 -6.05 -10.55
CA CYS A 50 -9.43 -4.70 -11.00
C CYS A 50 -9.27 -4.53 -12.52
N VAL A 51 -10.36 -4.25 -13.24
CA VAL A 51 -10.32 -4.10 -14.71
C VAL A 51 -9.45 -2.93 -15.18
N TRP A 52 -9.34 -1.88 -14.37
CA TRP A 52 -8.55 -0.67 -14.62
C TRP A 52 -7.18 -0.68 -13.89
N CYS A 53 -6.72 -1.87 -13.45
CA CYS A 53 -5.41 -1.99 -12.82
C CYS A 53 -4.31 -1.50 -13.77
N ASP A 54 -3.45 -0.62 -13.26
CA ASP A 54 -2.28 -0.09 -14.01
C ASP A 54 -1.03 -0.98 -13.88
N VAL A 55 -1.09 -2.01 -13.01
CA VAL A 55 0.03 -2.94 -12.74
C VAL A 55 -0.43 -4.41 -12.85
N LYS A 56 -1.08 -4.78 -13.96
CA LYS A 56 -1.60 -6.15 -14.16
C LYS A 56 -0.52 -7.23 -14.13
N ASP A 57 0.72 -6.89 -14.46
CA ASP A 57 1.84 -7.81 -14.40
C ASP A 57 2.11 -8.32 -12.97
N SER A 58 1.67 -7.58 -11.94
CA SER A 58 1.77 -8.01 -10.54
C SER A 58 0.81 -9.14 -10.15
N TRP A 59 -0.18 -9.51 -10.99
CA TRP A 59 -1.21 -10.46 -10.60
C TRP A 59 -0.70 -11.89 -10.40
N ASP A 60 0.29 -12.31 -11.19
CA ASP A 60 0.89 -13.64 -11.15
C ASP A 60 2.20 -13.62 -10.36
N ALA A 61 2.14 -14.11 -9.12
CA ALA A 61 3.30 -14.17 -8.23
C ALA A 61 4.46 -15.01 -8.80
N GLU A 62 4.16 -16.06 -9.56
CA GLU A 62 5.18 -17.00 -10.06
C GLU A 62 6.02 -16.41 -11.21
N LYS A 63 5.59 -15.30 -11.80
CA LYS A 63 6.36 -14.59 -12.82
C LYS A 63 7.50 -13.76 -12.26
N HIS A 64 7.53 -13.55 -10.95
CA HIS A 64 8.46 -12.62 -10.33
C HIS A 64 9.56 -13.33 -9.54
N PRO A 65 10.79 -12.77 -9.54
CA PRO A 65 11.88 -13.35 -8.78
C PRO A 65 11.58 -13.36 -7.28
N LYS A 66 11.97 -14.44 -6.60
CA LYS A 66 11.86 -14.53 -5.14
C LYS A 66 13.07 -13.88 -4.49
N MET A 67 12.83 -12.91 -3.61
CA MET A 67 13.85 -12.24 -2.82
C MET A 67 13.72 -12.61 -1.35
N SER A 68 14.85 -12.90 -0.69
CA SER A 68 14.86 -13.13 0.75
C SER A 68 14.59 -11.83 1.51
N VAL A 69 13.99 -11.93 2.69
CA VAL A 69 13.80 -10.79 3.62
C VAL A 69 15.09 -10.01 3.81
N GLN A 70 16.20 -10.71 4.08
CA GLN A 70 17.50 -10.05 4.28
C GLN A 70 17.99 -9.33 3.01
N GLY A 71 17.76 -9.91 1.82
CA GLY A 71 18.10 -9.27 0.54
C GLY A 71 17.36 -7.97 0.35
N ILE A 72 16.02 -7.96 0.59
CA ILE A 72 15.18 -6.76 0.50
C ILE A 72 15.68 -5.66 1.47
N VAL A 73 15.87 -6.01 2.74
CA VAL A 73 16.32 -5.05 3.77
C VAL A 73 17.70 -4.50 3.47
N THR A 74 18.63 -5.34 3.00
CA THR A 74 20.00 -4.91 2.65
C THR A 74 19.97 -3.84 1.55
N ILE A 75 19.18 -4.05 0.49
CA ILE A 75 19.08 -3.11 -0.62
C ILE A 75 18.37 -1.83 -0.16
N ALA A 76 17.25 -1.95 0.58
CA ALA A 76 16.54 -0.79 1.13
C ALA A 76 17.46 0.08 2.01
N SER A 77 18.28 -0.55 2.85
CA SER A 77 19.18 0.13 3.80
C SER A 77 20.34 0.88 3.11
N ALA A 78 20.62 0.60 1.85
CA ALA A 78 21.60 1.36 1.07
C ALA A 78 21.14 2.79 0.76
N HIS A 79 19.85 3.10 0.97
CA HIS A 79 19.26 4.42 0.74
C HIS A 79 19.07 5.20 2.07
N PRO A 80 19.09 6.55 2.04
CA PRO A 80 18.99 7.35 3.27
C PRO A 80 17.57 7.41 3.85
N GLY A 81 16.52 7.20 3.05
CA GLY A 81 15.13 7.21 3.51
C GLY A 81 14.84 6.07 4.46
N ARG A 82 13.93 6.30 5.42
CA ARG A 82 13.53 5.32 6.43
C ARG A 82 12.03 5.04 6.42
N ILE A 83 11.40 5.19 5.25
CA ILE A 83 10.05 4.71 4.98
C ILE A 83 10.17 3.57 3.97
N ALA A 84 9.62 2.41 4.29
CA ALA A 84 9.44 1.28 3.38
C ALA A 84 7.94 1.14 3.08
N VAL A 85 7.56 1.22 1.81
CA VAL A 85 6.18 1.05 1.35
C VAL A 85 6.04 -0.33 0.72
N ILE A 86 5.33 -1.22 1.41
CA ILE A 86 4.97 -2.53 0.87
C ILE A 86 3.69 -2.36 0.06
N THR A 87 3.78 -2.65 -1.21
CA THR A 87 2.70 -2.53 -2.18
C THR A 87 2.70 -3.74 -3.13
N GLY A 88 2.02 -3.68 -4.25
CA GLY A 88 2.17 -4.74 -5.23
C GLY A 88 0.94 -4.97 -6.08
N GLY A 89 0.63 -6.24 -6.27
CA GLY A 89 -0.69 -6.73 -6.55
C GLY A 89 -1.58 -6.51 -5.32
N GLU A 90 -1.70 -7.53 -4.46
CA GLU A 90 -2.31 -7.38 -3.14
C GLU A 90 -1.32 -7.91 -2.08
N PRO A 91 -0.58 -7.02 -1.40
CA PRO A 91 0.49 -7.46 -0.49
C PRO A 91 -0.03 -8.23 0.73
N ALA A 92 -1.27 -8.01 1.17
CA ALA A 92 -1.87 -8.73 2.28
C ALA A 92 -2.19 -10.21 1.97
N MET A 93 -1.99 -10.68 0.73
CA MET A 93 -2.00 -12.12 0.41
C MET A 93 -0.81 -12.86 1.03
N HIS A 94 0.23 -12.15 1.44
CA HIS A 94 1.44 -12.73 2.03
C HIS A 94 1.46 -12.51 3.54
N ASP A 95 2.10 -13.45 4.28
CA ASP A 95 2.48 -13.19 5.67
C ASP A 95 3.63 -12.18 5.70
N LEU A 96 3.33 -10.95 6.12
CA LEU A 96 4.29 -9.86 6.16
C LEU A 96 5.05 -9.74 7.48
N ASN A 97 4.74 -10.57 8.50
CA ASN A 97 5.42 -10.52 9.79
C ASN A 97 6.95 -10.54 9.67
N PRO A 98 7.57 -11.50 8.93
CA PRO A 98 9.03 -11.55 8.83
C PRO A 98 9.64 -10.31 8.15
N LEU A 99 8.97 -9.76 7.14
CA LEU A 99 9.46 -8.58 6.43
C LEU A 99 9.32 -7.31 7.28
N CYS A 100 8.17 -7.12 7.93
CA CYS A 100 7.93 -5.97 8.82
C CYS A 100 8.92 -5.96 9.98
N ASP A 101 9.13 -7.09 10.64
CA ASP A 101 10.08 -7.21 11.74
C ASP A 101 11.50 -6.82 11.30
N ALA A 102 11.96 -7.36 10.17
CA ALA A 102 13.31 -7.09 9.68
C ALA A 102 13.49 -5.62 9.21
N LEU A 103 12.45 -5.01 8.65
CA LEU A 103 12.46 -3.59 8.30
C LEU A 103 12.51 -2.71 9.56
N HIS A 104 11.75 -3.04 10.60
CA HIS A 104 11.81 -2.32 11.88
C HIS A 104 13.18 -2.48 12.57
N GLU A 105 13.79 -3.67 12.53
CA GLU A 105 15.15 -3.89 13.04
C GLU A 105 16.19 -3.02 12.30
N ALA A 106 15.90 -2.61 11.07
CA ALA A 106 16.72 -1.71 10.26
C ALA A 106 16.25 -0.23 10.32
N ASP A 107 15.46 0.15 11.34
CA ASP A 107 14.95 1.50 11.61
C ASP A 107 14.00 2.06 10.53
N PHE A 108 13.34 1.20 9.75
CA PHE A 108 12.30 1.65 8.81
C PHE A 108 10.94 1.82 9.50
N LYS A 109 10.19 2.83 9.07
CA LYS A 109 8.75 2.90 9.21
C LYS A 109 8.11 2.08 8.10
N VAL A 110 7.27 1.14 8.46
CA VAL A 110 6.65 0.22 7.51
C VAL A 110 5.24 0.69 7.16
N HIS A 111 5.05 1.04 5.91
CA HIS A 111 3.77 1.42 5.32
C HIS A 111 3.26 0.31 4.41
N ILE A 112 1.94 0.15 4.32
CA ILE A 112 1.31 -0.76 3.37
C ILE A 112 0.28 -0.02 2.52
N GLU A 113 0.23 -0.38 1.23
CA GLU A 113 -0.87 -0.03 0.33
C GLU A 113 -1.63 -1.30 -0.05
N THR A 114 -2.90 -1.41 0.35
CA THR A 114 -3.71 -2.62 0.21
C THR A 114 -5.15 -2.30 -0.16
N SER A 115 -5.80 -3.23 -0.85
CA SER A 115 -7.25 -3.19 -1.02
C SER A 115 -8.00 -3.58 0.25
N GLY A 116 -7.32 -4.20 1.21
CA GLY A 116 -7.89 -4.74 2.43
C GLY A 116 -8.66 -6.05 2.27
N ALA A 117 -8.58 -6.69 1.10
CA ALA A 117 -9.33 -7.91 0.79
C ALA A 117 -8.81 -9.17 1.51
N HIS A 118 -7.67 -9.06 2.18
CA HIS A 118 -7.05 -10.10 3.01
C HIS A 118 -6.68 -9.54 4.37
N LEU A 119 -6.59 -10.40 5.40
CA LEU A 119 -6.18 -9.98 6.75
C LEU A 119 -4.77 -9.39 6.72
N LEU A 120 -4.61 -8.24 7.36
CA LEU A 120 -3.32 -7.61 7.54
C LEU A 120 -2.45 -8.43 8.49
N SER A 121 -1.17 -8.50 8.20
CA SER A 121 -0.16 -9.15 9.04
C SER A 121 1.08 -8.26 9.18
N GLY A 122 1.84 -8.48 10.23
CA GLY A 122 3.00 -7.66 10.58
C GLY A 122 2.64 -6.36 11.31
N LYS A 123 3.65 -5.78 11.95
CA LYS A 123 3.53 -4.46 12.56
C LYS A 123 3.62 -3.40 11.45
N LEU A 124 2.54 -2.65 11.25
CA LEU A 124 2.44 -1.61 10.24
C LEU A 124 2.37 -0.24 10.93
N ASP A 125 3.21 0.70 10.54
CA ASP A 125 3.21 2.08 11.06
C ASP A 125 2.21 2.96 10.31
N TRP A 126 1.83 2.58 9.08
CA TRP A 126 0.85 3.28 8.26
C TRP A 126 0.11 2.31 7.34
N VAL A 127 -1.20 2.37 7.35
CA VAL A 127 -2.07 1.55 6.50
C VAL A 127 -2.86 2.46 5.56
N THR A 128 -2.52 2.42 4.28
CA THR A 128 -3.32 2.99 3.21
C THR A 128 -4.32 1.94 2.74
N LEU A 129 -5.56 2.07 3.20
CA LEU A 129 -6.66 1.21 2.78
C LEU A 129 -7.31 1.78 1.53
N SER A 130 -7.25 1.04 0.42
CA SER A 130 -7.83 1.44 -0.86
C SER A 130 -8.82 0.40 -1.38
N PRO A 131 -10.05 0.34 -0.82
CA PRO A 131 -11.09 -0.62 -1.20
C PRO A 131 -11.31 -0.69 -2.71
N LYS A 132 -11.66 -1.87 -3.20
CA LYS A 132 -11.95 -2.10 -4.61
C LYS A 132 -13.34 -2.75 -4.75
N LYS A 133 -14.10 -2.31 -5.75
CA LYS A 133 -15.45 -2.86 -6.01
C LYS A 133 -15.45 -4.31 -6.47
N PHE A 134 -14.30 -4.82 -6.89
CA PHE A 134 -14.14 -6.18 -7.44
C PHE A 134 -14.00 -7.24 -6.35
N LYS A 135 -13.44 -6.86 -5.20
CA LYS A 135 -13.32 -7.69 -4.00
C LYS A 135 -13.39 -6.78 -2.78
N ALA A 136 -14.42 -6.95 -1.96
CA ALA A 136 -14.63 -6.11 -0.80
C ALA A 136 -13.51 -6.31 0.24
N PRO A 137 -13.09 -5.24 0.93
CA PRO A 137 -12.19 -5.36 2.06
C PRO A 137 -12.86 -6.07 3.24
N LEU A 138 -12.03 -6.69 4.09
CA LEU A 138 -12.49 -7.29 5.33
C LEU A 138 -12.82 -6.21 6.37
N GLU A 139 -13.88 -6.42 7.15
CA GLU A 139 -14.30 -5.49 8.21
C GLU A 139 -13.19 -5.26 9.26
N GLU A 140 -12.43 -6.30 9.56
CA GLU A 140 -11.32 -6.27 10.53
C GLU A 140 -10.22 -5.27 10.14
N ASN A 141 -10.06 -5.00 8.85
CA ASN A 141 -9.03 -4.07 8.35
C ASN A 141 -9.45 -2.59 8.44
N MET A 142 -10.74 -2.30 8.64
CA MET A 142 -11.25 -0.92 8.65
C MET A 142 -10.66 -0.12 9.82
N SER A 143 -10.59 -0.73 11.00
CA SER A 143 -10.05 -0.07 12.20
C SER A 143 -8.55 0.17 12.17
N ALA A 144 -7.83 -0.56 11.31
CA ALA A 144 -6.38 -0.41 11.15
C ALA A 144 -5.99 0.70 10.15
N ALA A 145 -6.95 1.22 9.38
CA ALA A 145 -6.68 2.21 8.34
C ALA A 145 -6.17 3.54 8.93
N SER A 146 -4.97 3.96 8.52
CA SER A 146 -4.42 5.29 8.79
C SER A 146 -4.93 6.31 7.78
N GLU A 147 -5.13 5.86 6.53
CA GLU A 147 -5.84 6.61 5.50
C GLU A 147 -6.73 5.68 4.68
N LEU A 148 -7.88 6.19 4.29
CA LEU A 148 -8.81 5.60 3.33
C LEU A 148 -8.65 6.34 2.00
N LYS A 149 -8.15 5.66 0.97
CA LYS A 149 -7.91 6.23 -0.36
C LYS A 149 -8.87 5.60 -1.38
N ILE A 150 -9.90 6.33 -1.77
CA ILE A 150 -10.91 5.86 -2.73
C ILE A 150 -10.56 6.32 -4.13
N VAL A 151 -10.37 5.35 -5.03
CA VAL A 151 -10.14 5.62 -6.45
C VAL A 151 -11.47 5.79 -7.17
N LEU A 152 -11.69 6.99 -7.74
CA LEU A 152 -12.92 7.36 -8.43
C LEU A 152 -12.77 7.19 -9.94
N TYR A 153 -13.62 6.37 -10.51
CA TYR A 153 -13.72 6.12 -11.95
C TYR A 153 -14.91 6.89 -12.58
N ASN A 154 -15.99 7.07 -11.80
CA ASN A 154 -17.20 7.75 -12.21
C ASN A 154 -17.95 8.38 -11.02
N LYS A 155 -19.01 9.15 -11.32
CA LYS A 155 -19.77 9.89 -10.30
C LYS A 155 -20.42 9.00 -9.21
N SER A 156 -20.78 7.75 -9.53
CA SER A 156 -21.39 6.87 -8.51
C SER A 156 -20.41 6.43 -7.42
N ASP A 157 -19.11 6.65 -7.63
CA ASP A 157 -18.07 6.27 -6.68
C ASP A 157 -18.02 7.17 -5.45
N PHE A 158 -18.58 8.40 -5.51
CA PHE A 158 -18.68 9.26 -4.33
C PHE A 158 -19.58 8.65 -3.24
N ALA A 159 -20.77 8.17 -3.60
CA ALA A 159 -21.64 7.49 -2.66
C ALA A 159 -20.99 6.21 -2.07
N TRP A 160 -20.22 5.52 -2.89
CA TRP A 160 -19.45 4.36 -2.42
C TRP A 160 -18.30 4.75 -1.48
N ALA A 161 -17.68 5.92 -1.69
CA ALA A 161 -16.66 6.45 -0.80
C ALA A 161 -17.22 6.73 0.61
N GLU A 162 -18.41 7.34 0.70
CA GLU A 162 -19.05 7.61 2.00
C GLU A 162 -19.36 6.32 2.78
N LEU A 163 -19.80 5.25 2.10
CA LEU A 163 -20.04 3.95 2.75
C LEU A 163 -18.80 3.39 3.46
N TYR A 164 -17.60 3.68 2.97
CA TYR A 164 -16.35 3.27 3.62
C TYR A 164 -15.85 4.29 4.62
N ALA A 165 -16.12 5.57 4.42
CA ALA A 165 -15.79 6.61 5.39
C ALA A 165 -16.50 6.38 6.74
N GLU A 166 -17.73 5.87 6.71
CA GLU A 166 -18.49 5.51 7.91
C GLU A 166 -17.92 4.30 8.69
N LYS A 167 -17.06 3.50 8.04
CA LYS A 167 -16.54 2.24 8.61
C LYS A 167 -15.13 2.37 9.20
N VAL A 168 -14.38 3.39 8.83
CA VAL A 168 -13.03 3.61 9.34
C VAL A 168 -13.03 4.42 10.63
N GLY A 169 -11.92 4.37 11.36
CA GLY A 169 -11.77 5.11 12.62
C GLY A 169 -11.81 6.64 12.43
N PRO A 170 -12.15 7.40 13.48
CA PRO A 170 -12.29 8.86 13.40
C PRO A 170 -10.98 9.59 13.07
N ASP A 171 -9.84 8.98 13.36
CA ASP A 171 -8.52 9.55 13.05
C ASP A 171 -8.03 9.17 11.63
N CYS A 172 -8.79 8.33 10.91
CA CYS A 172 -8.47 7.92 9.55
C CYS A 172 -8.61 9.10 8.59
N ARG A 173 -7.57 9.35 7.80
CA ARG A 173 -7.59 10.42 6.79
C ARG A 173 -8.32 9.94 5.55
N LEU A 174 -9.19 10.80 5.00
CA LEU A 174 -10.03 10.45 3.85
C LEU A 174 -9.51 11.10 2.58
N TYR A 175 -9.21 10.27 1.57
CA TYR A 175 -8.69 10.71 0.28
C TYR A 175 -9.55 10.23 -0.88
N LEU A 176 -9.84 11.15 -1.81
CA LEU A 176 -10.42 10.87 -3.11
C LEU A 176 -9.33 11.01 -4.17
N GLN A 177 -9.15 9.97 -4.98
CA GLN A 177 -8.14 9.92 -6.02
C GLN A 177 -8.80 9.63 -7.38
N PRO A 178 -8.55 10.43 -8.43
CA PRO A 178 -9.06 10.10 -9.76
C PRO A 178 -8.37 8.83 -10.28
N GLU A 179 -9.12 7.92 -10.89
CA GLU A 179 -8.52 6.90 -11.76
C GLU A 179 -7.80 7.62 -12.91
N TRP A 180 -6.56 7.20 -13.20
CA TRP A 180 -5.64 7.96 -14.06
C TRP A 180 -6.20 8.28 -15.44
N SER A 181 -6.86 7.32 -16.11
CA SER A 181 -7.43 7.53 -17.45
C SER A 181 -8.64 8.46 -17.46
N LYS A 182 -9.25 8.71 -16.31
CA LYS A 182 -10.44 9.55 -16.13
C LYS A 182 -10.14 10.89 -15.47
N LYS A 183 -8.88 11.18 -15.13
CA LYS A 183 -8.49 12.34 -14.34
C LYS A 183 -9.05 13.67 -14.86
N GLU A 184 -9.00 13.92 -16.16
CA GLU A 184 -9.48 15.17 -16.76
C GLU A 184 -10.97 15.42 -16.48
N LYS A 185 -11.76 14.36 -16.43
CA LYS A 185 -13.20 14.43 -16.18
C LYS A 185 -13.53 14.39 -14.70
N ILE A 186 -12.79 13.63 -13.90
CA ILE A 186 -13.14 13.34 -12.50
C ILE A 186 -12.54 14.38 -11.54
N VAL A 187 -11.35 14.92 -11.80
CA VAL A 187 -10.72 15.93 -10.90
C VAL A 187 -11.63 17.14 -10.63
N PRO A 188 -12.25 17.78 -11.62
CA PRO A 188 -13.19 18.88 -11.34
C PRO A 188 -14.32 18.47 -10.39
N GLN A 189 -14.88 17.27 -10.56
CA GLN A 189 -15.95 16.74 -9.71
C GLN A 189 -15.47 16.46 -8.29
N ILE A 190 -14.23 15.97 -8.13
CA ILE A 190 -13.61 15.78 -6.81
C ILE A 190 -13.44 17.13 -6.09
N ILE A 191 -12.98 18.15 -6.81
CA ILE A 191 -12.78 19.49 -6.23
C ILE A 191 -14.12 20.06 -5.73
N GLU A 192 -15.17 20.03 -6.55
CA GLU A 192 -16.51 20.46 -6.16
C GLU A 192 -16.99 19.66 -4.93
N TYR A 193 -16.82 18.35 -4.96
CA TYR A 193 -17.24 17.47 -3.87
C TYR A 193 -16.53 17.77 -2.55
N ILE A 194 -15.20 17.96 -2.58
CA ILE A 194 -14.40 18.27 -1.39
C ILE A 194 -14.78 19.64 -0.81
N GLN A 195 -15.15 20.63 -1.64
CA GLN A 195 -15.62 21.93 -1.17
C GLN A 195 -16.93 21.84 -0.37
N GLU A 196 -17.78 20.86 -0.69
CA GLU A 196 -19.01 20.57 0.04
C GLU A 196 -18.80 19.57 1.20
N HIS A 197 -17.75 18.74 1.13
CA HIS A 197 -17.43 17.67 2.09
C HIS A 197 -15.98 17.81 2.57
N PRO A 198 -15.66 18.80 3.44
CA PRO A 198 -14.29 19.19 3.79
C PRO A 198 -13.50 18.14 4.61
N GLN A 199 -14.14 17.06 5.04
CA GLN A 199 -13.46 15.91 5.64
C GLN A 199 -12.60 15.13 4.63
N TRP A 200 -12.90 15.22 3.33
CA TRP A 200 -12.14 14.62 2.26
C TRP A 200 -10.99 15.49 1.78
N GLN A 201 -9.93 14.85 1.29
CA GLN A 201 -8.78 15.49 0.69
C GLN A 201 -8.53 14.91 -0.71
N LEU A 202 -7.96 15.73 -1.60
CA LEU A 202 -7.57 15.27 -2.93
C LEU A 202 -6.23 14.51 -2.85
N SER A 203 -6.20 13.29 -3.35
CA SER A 203 -4.96 12.59 -3.67
C SER A 203 -4.75 12.59 -5.18
N LEU A 204 -3.56 12.93 -5.62
CA LEU A 204 -3.13 12.79 -7.01
C LEU A 204 -2.04 11.72 -7.10
N GLN A 205 -1.88 11.13 -8.28
CA GLN A 205 -0.71 10.31 -8.60
C GLN A 205 0.44 11.24 -9.05
N THR A 206 1.02 12.00 -8.11
CA THR A 206 2.00 13.05 -8.42
C THR A 206 3.23 12.51 -9.12
N HIS A 207 3.64 11.26 -8.82
CA HIS A 207 4.73 10.57 -9.50
C HIS A 207 4.54 10.53 -11.03
N LYS A 208 3.30 10.35 -11.52
CA LYS A 208 2.98 10.35 -12.96
C LYS A 208 3.10 11.73 -13.60
N TYR A 209 2.88 12.82 -12.82
CA TYR A 209 3.04 14.20 -13.33
C TYR A 209 4.49 14.63 -13.41
N ILE A 210 5.33 14.17 -12.49
CA ILE A 210 6.76 14.52 -12.43
C ILE A 210 7.66 13.44 -13.04
N ASN A 211 7.06 12.39 -13.61
CA ASN A 211 7.73 11.31 -14.35
C ASN A 211 8.83 10.61 -13.54
N ILE A 212 8.47 10.16 -12.32
CA ILE A 212 9.29 9.29 -11.47
C ILE A 212 8.58 7.95 -11.25
N PRO A 213 9.32 6.89 -10.82
CA PRO A 213 8.73 5.59 -10.50
C PRO A 213 7.64 5.67 -9.45
#